data_b681d20599dc330f26a317d8f96ec0ef
#
_entry.id   b681d20599dc330f26a317d8f96ec0ef
#
_cell.length_a   1.000
_cell.length_b   1.000
_cell.length_c   1.000
_cell.angle_alpha   90.00
_cell.angle_beta   90.00
_cell.angle_gamma   90.00
#
_symmetry.space_group_name_H-M   'P 1'
#
loop_
_entity.id
_entity.type
_entity.pdbx_description
1 polymer ?
#
loop_
_entity_poly.entity_id
_entity_poly.type
_entity_poly.pdbx_seq_one_letter_code
_entity_poly.pdbx_strand_id
1 'polypeptide(L)'
;SSDVCSSDLSYSIDRKALVESILGDGSIEPNGLVPADMAKDPSGGKDFAKEAGSQIEYDTKKAKEYWEKAKKELGISTLTMDILSSDADSSKKTVEFVQGSIQDALDGVKVTVSPVPFSVRLDRSNKGDFDAVIGGWSADYADPSSFLDLFASDNSYNRGRYNNPEFDKLVKAASSADATNPEKRWDDMLNAEKTIMGDMGVVPLFQKSEAHLRAEKVKDVAVHPAGATYDYKWAYISE
;
A
#
# COMPACT_ATOMS: atom_id res chain seq x y z
N SER A 1 -13.53 -11.90 -5.33
CA SER A 1 -12.45 -12.39 -4.46
C SER A 1 -13.05 -12.61 -3.08
N SER A 2 -12.79 -13.75 -2.46
CA SER A 2 -13.15 -13.91 -1.05
C SER A 2 -12.10 -13.15 -0.21
N ASP A 3 -12.54 -12.48 0.85
CA ASP A 3 -11.66 -11.78 1.81
C ASP A 3 -10.61 -12.74 2.41
N VAL A 4 -10.86 -14.03 2.33
CA VAL A 4 -9.99 -15.12 2.77
C VAL A 4 -8.73 -15.20 1.90
N CYS A 5 -8.83 -15.06 0.56
CA CYS A 5 -7.68 -15.11 -0.35
C CYS A 5 -6.70 -13.94 -0.20
N SER A 6 -7.18 -12.74 0.10
CA SER A 6 -6.29 -11.58 0.29
C SER A 6 -5.54 -11.65 1.61
N SER A 7 -6.17 -12.23 2.64
CA SER A 7 -5.58 -12.38 3.97
C SER A 7 -4.45 -13.41 3.98
N ASP A 8 -4.60 -14.56 3.29
CA ASP A 8 -3.55 -15.59 3.22
C ASP A 8 -2.29 -15.04 2.53
N LEU A 9 -2.47 -14.29 1.43
CA LEU A 9 -1.36 -13.61 0.75
C LEU A 9 -0.66 -12.61 1.68
N SER A 10 -1.43 -11.80 2.43
CA SER A 10 -0.86 -10.81 3.34
C SER A 10 -0.04 -11.47 4.46
N TYR A 11 -0.58 -12.52 5.10
CA TYR A 11 0.12 -13.24 6.17
C TYR A 11 1.36 -14.00 5.68
N SER A 12 1.47 -14.33 4.39
CA SER A 12 2.62 -15.03 3.81
C SER A 12 3.86 -14.16 3.61
N ILE A 13 3.74 -12.83 3.63
CA ILE A 13 4.81 -11.90 3.25
C ILE A 13 5.54 -11.37 4.48
N ASP A 14 6.82 -11.72 4.64
CA ASP A 14 7.74 -11.15 5.63
C ASP A 14 8.22 -9.76 5.17
N ARG A 15 7.50 -8.73 5.61
CA ARG A 15 7.79 -7.34 5.23
C ARG A 15 9.10 -6.84 5.81
N LYS A 16 9.48 -7.35 6.97
CA LYS A 16 10.77 -7.02 7.59
C LYS A 16 11.92 -7.53 6.71
N ALA A 17 11.87 -8.78 6.29
CA ALA A 17 12.86 -9.32 5.37
C ALA A 17 12.87 -8.57 4.02
N LEU A 18 11.70 -8.18 3.52
CA LEU A 18 11.61 -7.38 2.30
C LEU A 18 12.37 -6.05 2.42
N VAL A 19 12.12 -5.26 3.47
CA VAL A 19 12.72 -3.92 3.60
C VAL A 19 14.20 -3.99 4.01
N GLU A 20 14.57 -4.89 4.92
CA GLU A 20 15.93 -4.96 5.45
C GLU A 20 16.91 -5.70 4.52
N SER A 21 16.46 -6.80 3.89
CA SER A 21 17.37 -7.69 3.16
C SER A 21 17.26 -7.59 1.65
N ILE A 22 16.08 -7.27 1.11
CA ILE A 22 15.85 -7.22 -0.33
C ILE A 22 15.99 -5.79 -0.87
N LEU A 23 15.34 -4.81 -0.22
CA LEU A 23 15.42 -3.40 -0.64
C LEU A 23 16.68 -2.73 -0.10
N GLY A 24 16.89 -2.74 1.21
CA GLY A 24 18.08 -2.18 1.85
C GLY A 24 18.30 -0.68 1.59
N ASP A 25 17.24 0.04 1.24
CA ASP A 25 17.27 1.43 0.79
C ASP A 25 16.73 2.43 1.84
N GLY A 26 16.45 1.93 3.05
CA GLY A 26 15.84 2.70 4.13
C GLY A 26 14.32 2.66 4.12
N SER A 27 13.69 1.94 3.20
CA SER A 27 12.25 1.66 3.25
C SER A 27 11.88 0.95 4.56
N ILE A 28 10.68 1.19 5.06
CA ILE A 28 10.21 0.65 6.35
C ILE A 28 8.97 -0.19 6.20
N GLU A 29 8.73 -1.05 7.19
CA GLU A 29 7.50 -1.84 7.27
C GLU A 29 6.29 -0.90 7.41
N PRO A 30 5.17 -1.15 6.69
CA PRO A 30 3.96 -0.36 6.82
C PRO A 30 3.17 -0.80 8.05
N ASN A 31 2.43 0.11 8.68
CA ASN A 31 1.46 -0.23 9.72
C ASN A 31 0.08 -0.57 9.14
N GLY A 32 -0.24 -0.02 8.00
CA GLY A 32 -1.49 -0.16 7.26
C GLY A 32 -1.35 0.41 5.85
N LEU A 33 -2.43 0.95 5.30
CA LEU A 33 -2.45 1.60 4.00
C LEU A 33 -1.82 3.00 4.06
N VAL A 34 -2.20 3.81 5.09
CA VAL A 34 -1.69 5.17 5.25
C VAL A 34 -0.29 5.15 5.86
N PRO A 35 0.71 5.79 5.23
CA PRO A 35 2.08 5.82 5.73
C PRO A 35 2.22 6.49 7.11
N ALA A 36 3.21 6.04 7.88
CA ALA A 36 3.60 6.69 9.12
C ALA A 36 4.18 8.10 8.87
N ASP A 37 4.07 8.94 9.88
CA ASP A 37 4.56 10.32 9.91
C ASP A 37 3.95 11.26 8.85
N MET A 38 2.80 10.88 8.27
CA MET A 38 2.12 11.68 7.25
C MET A 38 1.17 12.73 7.84
N ALA A 39 0.41 12.37 8.87
CA ALA A 39 -0.56 13.26 9.50
C ALA A 39 -0.67 13.00 10.99
N LYS A 40 -0.98 14.06 11.74
CA LYS A 40 -1.22 14.00 13.18
C LYS A 40 -2.67 14.33 13.49
N ASP A 41 -3.17 13.78 14.60
CA ASP A 41 -4.51 14.08 15.06
C ASP A 41 -4.74 15.61 15.22
N PRO A 42 -5.99 16.08 15.21
CA PRO A 42 -6.29 17.51 15.29
C PRO A 42 -5.75 18.21 16.54
N SER A 43 -5.44 17.48 17.62
CA SER A 43 -4.79 18.00 18.84
C SER A 43 -3.26 18.10 18.69
N GLY A 44 -2.70 17.60 17.57
CA GLY A 44 -1.26 17.59 17.28
C GLY A 44 -0.47 16.50 18.00
N GLY A 45 -1.16 15.50 18.59
CA GLY A 45 -0.54 14.47 19.43
C GLY A 45 -0.08 13.25 18.64
N LYS A 46 -1.02 12.41 18.21
CA LYS A 46 -0.72 11.10 17.65
C LYS A 46 -0.60 11.12 16.13
N ASP A 47 0.32 10.34 15.61
CA ASP A 47 0.42 10.03 14.19
C ASP A 47 -0.72 9.10 13.76
N PHE A 48 -1.29 9.30 12.57
CA PHE A 48 -2.43 8.54 12.06
C PHE A 48 -2.15 7.04 12.02
N ALA A 49 -1.05 6.63 11.42
CA ALA A 49 -0.72 5.21 11.29
C ALA A 49 -0.48 4.54 12.66
N LYS A 50 0.07 5.28 13.63
CA LYS A 50 0.23 4.79 15.01
C LYS A 50 -1.10 4.66 15.73
N GLU A 51 -2.04 5.57 15.50
CA GLU A 51 -3.37 5.52 16.11
C GLU A 51 -4.26 4.45 15.50
N ALA A 52 -4.19 4.26 14.19
CA ALA A 52 -4.86 3.14 13.50
C ALA A 52 -4.35 1.78 14.02
N GLY A 53 -3.09 1.73 14.45
CA GLY A 53 -2.43 0.53 14.93
C GLY A 53 -1.96 -0.37 13.79
N SER A 54 -1.14 -1.38 14.10
CA SER A 54 -0.71 -2.34 13.09
C SER A 54 -1.90 -3.22 12.67
N GLN A 55 -2.22 -3.15 11.38
CA GLN A 55 -3.26 -3.97 10.74
C GLN A 55 -2.64 -5.12 9.94
N ILE A 56 -1.31 -5.27 9.99
CA ILE A 56 -0.53 -6.17 9.15
C ILE A 56 0.32 -7.07 10.04
N GLU A 57 0.31 -8.35 9.73
CA GLU A 57 1.08 -9.37 10.47
C GLU A 57 1.71 -10.34 9.47
N TYR A 58 2.93 -10.83 9.79
CA TYR A 58 3.53 -11.98 9.13
C TYR A 58 3.31 -13.21 9.99
N ASP A 59 2.55 -14.18 9.48
CA ASP A 59 2.26 -15.44 10.19
C ASP A 59 1.94 -16.55 9.17
N THR A 60 2.92 -17.37 8.86
CA THR A 60 2.77 -18.46 7.90
C THR A 60 1.77 -19.54 8.34
N LYS A 61 1.47 -19.66 9.63
CA LYS A 61 0.44 -20.60 10.12
C LYS A 61 -0.96 -20.06 9.79
N LYS A 62 -1.19 -18.78 10.10
CA LYS A 62 -2.43 -18.10 9.70
C LYS A 62 -2.59 -18.10 8.18
N ALA A 63 -1.53 -17.81 7.42
CA ALA A 63 -1.56 -17.89 5.96
C ALA A 63 -2.09 -19.25 5.49
N LYS A 64 -1.54 -20.34 6.01
CA LYS A 64 -2.00 -21.70 5.67
C LYS A 64 -3.44 -21.97 6.09
N GLU A 65 -3.84 -21.52 7.28
CA GLU A 65 -5.22 -21.69 7.77
C GLU A 65 -6.24 -20.97 6.87
N TYR A 66 -5.92 -19.73 6.46
CA TYR A 66 -6.76 -18.96 5.53
C TYR A 66 -6.78 -19.61 4.15
N TRP A 67 -5.64 -20.08 3.65
CA TRP A 67 -5.56 -20.79 2.38
C TRP A 67 -6.41 -22.08 2.37
N GLU A 68 -6.37 -22.87 3.43
CA GLU A 68 -7.22 -24.05 3.54
C GLU A 68 -8.72 -23.72 3.57
N LYS A 69 -9.10 -22.59 4.17
CA LYS A 69 -10.47 -22.08 4.10
C LYS A 69 -10.83 -21.67 2.68
N ALA A 70 -9.97 -20.89 2.02
CA ALA A 70 -10.16 -20.44 0.64
C ALA A 70 -10.34 -21.63 -0.32
N LYS A 71 -9.51 -22.67 -0.23
CA LYS A 71 -9.63 -23.89 -1.03
C LYS A 71 -11.00 -24.55 -0.86
N LYS A 72 -11.51 -24.61 0.36
CA LYS A 72 -12.84 -25.18 0.66
C LYS A 72 -13.98 -24.34 0.12
N GLU A 73 -13.91 -23.02 0.30
CA GLU A 73 -14.96 -22.10 -0.15
C GLU A 73 -15.05 -22.04 -1.69
N LEU A 74 -13.90 -22.02 -2.35
CA LEU A 74 -13.81 -21.95 -3.81
C LEU A 74 -13.92 -23.31 -4.50
N GLY A 75 -13.84 -24.42 -3.76
CA GLY A 75 -13.86 -25.76 -4.32
C GLY A 75 -12.63 -26.09 -5.17
N ILE A 76 -11.47 -25.50 -4.85
CA ILE A 76 -10.20 -25.67 -5.57
C ILE A 76 -9.16 -26.39 -4.69
N SER A 77 -8.15 -26.97 -5.32
CA SER A 77 -6.99 -27.55 -4.62
C SER A 77 -5.68 -26.80 -4.93
N THR A 78 -5.66 -26.08 -6.04
CA THR A 78 -4.51 -25.32 -6.54
C THR A 78 -4.97 -23.98 -7.10
N LEU A 79 -4.06 -23.00 -7.06
CA LEU A 79 -4.27 -21.69 -7.67
C LEU A 79 -3.06 -21.32 -8.53
N THR A 80 -3.30 -20.79 -9.71
CA THR A 80 -2.28 -20.12 -10.51
C THR A 80 -2.67 -18.66 -10.64
N MET A 81 -1.75 -17.74 -10.31
CA MET A 81 -1.96 -16.31 -10.42
C MET A 81 -0.75 -15.61 -11.04
N ASP A 82 -0.99 -14.53 -11.77
CA ASP A 82 0.05 -13.67 -12.32
C ASP A 82 0.13 -12.35 -11.56
N ILE A 83 1.34 -11.96 -11.14
CA ILE A 83 1.56 -10.66 -10.51
C ILE A 83 2.19 -9.70 -11.52
N LEU A 84 1.41 -8.71 -11.91
CA LEU A 84 1.86 -7.62 -12.77
C LEU A 84 2.72 -6.64 -11.97
N SER A 85 3.89 -6.27 -12.49
CA SER A 85 4.80 -5.30 -11.87
C SER A 85 5.47 -4.40 -12.90
N SER A 86 6.13 -3.34 -12.44
CA SER A 86 7.07 -2.58 -13.29
C SER A 86 8.39 -3.33 -13.45
N ASP A 87 9.12 -3.07 -14.53
CA ASP A 87 10.39 -3.73 -14.87
C ASP A 87 11.63 -3.05 -14.26
N ALA A 88 11.44 -2.03 -13.41
CA ALA A 88 12.53 -1.42 -12.64
C ALA A 88 13.14 -2.45 -11.67
N ASP A 89 14.45 -2.35 -11.41
CA ASP A 89 15.19 -3.35 -10.62
C ASP A 89 14.60 -3.56 -9.21
N SER A 90 14.22 -2.49 -8.52
CA SER A 90 13.57 -2.59 -7.20
C SER A 90 12.22 -3.31 -7.29
N SER A 91 11.44 -3.04 -8.35
CA SER A 91 10.14 -3.67 -8.57
C SER A 91 10.29 -5.16 -8.87
N LYS A 92 11.29 -5.55 -9.67
CA LYS A 92 11.60 -6.96 -9.95
C LYS A 92 11.96 -7.71 -8.67
N LYS A 93 12.89 -7.17 -7.87
CA LYS A 93 13.26 -7.75 -6.58
C LYS A 93 12.05 -7.92 -5.66
N THR A 94 11.19 -6.90 -5.60
CA THR A 94 9.97 -6.95 -4.78
C THR A 94 9.02 -8.05 -5.24
N VAL A 95 8.72 -8.12 -6.55
CA VAL A 95 7.74 -9.10 -7.05
C VAL A 95 8.27 -10.54 -6.95
N GLU A 96 9.58 -10.75 -7.17
CA GLU A 96 10.22 -12.07 -6.99
C GLU A 96 10.21 -12.51 -5.53
N PHE A 97 10.46 -11.59 -4.59
CA PHE A 97 10.35 -11.88 -3.16
C PHE A 97 8.92 -12.24 -2.76
N VAL A 98 7.92 -11.47 -3.21
CA VAL A 98 6.50 -11.74 -2.96
C VAL A 98 6.08 -13.09 -3.54
N GLN A 99 6.50 -13.40 -4.78
CA GLN A 99 6.28 -14.70 -5.42
C GLN A 99 6.81 -15.85 -4.55
N GLY A 100 8.08 -15.75 -4.13
CA GLY A 100 8.72 -16.76 -3.27
C GLY A 100 7.97 -16.92 -1.96
N SER A 101 7.68 -15.82 -1.26
CA SER A 101 6.96 -15.81 0.02
C SER A 101 5.60 -16.52 -0.06
N ILE A 102 4.83 -16.25 -1.10
CA ILE A 102 3.52 -16.88 -1.33
C ILE A 102 3.69 -18.39 -1.60
N GLN A 103 4.56 -18.77 -2.51
CA GLN A 103 4.76 -20.17 -2.90
C GLN A 103 5.33 -21.02 -1.76
N ASP A 104 6.21 -20.45 -0.93
CA ASP A 104 6.79 -21.15 0.23
C ASP A 104 5.77 -21.34 1.36
N ALA A 105 4.83 -20.40 1.50
CA ALA A 105 3.83 -20.46 2.57
C ALA A 105 2.59 -21.27 2.17
N LEU A 106 2.14 -21.20 0.91
CA LEU A 106 0.83 -21.69 0.47
C LEU A 106 0.96 -22.86 -0.50
N ASP A 107 0.74 -24.08 0.01
CA ASP A 107 0.84 -25.30 -0.80
C ASP A 107 -0.20 -25.35 -1.92
N GLY A 108 0.26 -25.66 -3.14
CA GLY A 108 -0.57 -25.70 -4.34
C GLY A 108 -0.81 -24.34 -5.02
N VAL A 109 -0.19 -23.26 -4.52
CA VAL A 109 -0.19 -21.95 -5.19
C VAL A 109 1.01 -21.84 -6.13
N LYS A 110 0.76 -21.48 -7.38
CA LYS A 110 1.75 -21.15 -8.38
C LYS A 110 1.63 -19.67 -8.75
N VAL A 111 2.67 -18.90 -8.52
CA VAL A 111 2.73 -17.49 -8.90
C VAL A 111 3.64 -17.31 -10.10
N THR A 112 3.16 -16.63 -11.13
CA THR A 112 3.95 -16.10 -12.23
C THR A 112 4.13 -14.59 -12.05
N VAL A 113 5.17 -14.02 -12.65
CA VAL A 113 5.44 -12.58 -12.56
C VAL A 113 5.56 -11.98 -13.96
N SER A 114 4.92 -10.83 -14.15
CA SER A 114 4.88 -10.09 -15.41
C SER A 114 5.49 -8.69 -15.22
N PRO A 115 6.85 -8.57 -15.18
CA PRO A 115 7.51 -7.29 -15.15
C PRO A 115 7.46 -6.64 -16.54
N VAL A 116 6.84 -5.47 -16.63
CA VAL A 116 6.65 -4.72 -17.89
C VAL A 116 7.02 -3.25 -17.70
N PRO A 117 7.29 -2.49 -18.78
CA PRO A 117 7.50 -1.04 -18.68
C PRO A 117 6.39 -0.34 -17.91
N PHE A 118 6.73 0.69 -17.15
CA PHE A 118 5.81 1.40 -16.25
C PHE A 118 4.49 1.84 -16.95
N SER A 119 4.59 2.37 -18.17
CA SER A 119 3.41 2.79 -18.95
C SER A 119 2.50 1.61 -19.31
N VAL A 120 3.08 0.45 -19.64
CA VAL A 120 2.35 -0.77 -19.94
C VAL A 120 1.67 -1.31 -18.68
N ARG A 121 2.38 -1.31 -17.54
CA ARG A 121 1.78 -1.67 -16.24
C ARG A 121 0.57 -0.80 -15.91
N LEU A 122 0.69 0.53 -16.09
CA LEU A 122 -0.42 1.45 -15.86
C LEU A 122 -1.62 1.16 -16.76
N ASP A 123 -1.40 0.96 -18.07
CA ASP A 123 -2.46 0.66 -19.02
C ASP A 123 -3.18 -0.65 -18.66
N ARG A 124 -2.43 -1.71 -18.40
CA ARG A 124 -2.98 -3.00 -17.96
C ARG A 124 -3.74 -2.87 -16.63
N SER A 125 -3.19 -2.14 -15.66
CA SER A 125 -3.85 -1.91 -14.37
C SER A 125 -5.17 -1.16 -14.52
N ASN A 126 -5.21 -0.13 -15.36
CA ASN A 126 -6.43 0.65 -15.60
C ASN A 126 -7.52 -0.18 -16.31
N LYS A 127 -7.12 -1.15 -17.14
CA LYS A 127 -8.04 -2.09 -17.81
C LYS A 127 -8.49 -3.25 -16.93
N GLY A 128 -7.84 -3.45 -15.76
CA GLY A 128 -8.08 -4.61 -14.91
C GLY A 128 -7.51 -5.91 -15.50
N ASP A 129 -6.47 -5.82 -16.33
CA ASP A 129 -5.79 -6.94 -16.97
C ASP A 129 -4.64 -7.45 -16.07
N PHE A 130 -5.01 -8.06 -14.95
CA PHE A 130 -4.11 -8.67 -13.97
C PHE A 130 -4.89 -9.55 -12.98
N ASP A 131 -4.23 -10.54 -12.38
CA ASP A 131 -4.75 -11.24 -11.20
C ASP A 131 -4.37 -10.49 -9.92
N ALA A 132 -3.11 -10.07 -9.83
CA ALA A 132 -2.62 -9.13 -8.82
C ALA A 132 -1.68 -8.11 -9.47
N VAL A 133 -1.56 -6.91 -8.89
CA VAL A 133 -0.63 -5.87 -9.38
C VAL A 133 0.11 -5.22 -8.23
N ILE A 134 1.43 -5.10 -8.38
CA ILE A 134 2.26 -4.28 -7.47
C ILE A 134 2.32 -2.86 -8.04
N GLY A 135 1.79 -1.94 -7.26
CA GLY A 135 1.81 -0.51 -7.54
C GLY A 135 2.25 0.30 -6.33
N GLY A 136 2.41 1.59 -6.50
CA GLY A 136 2.71 2.52 -5.43
C GLY A 136 1.97 3.83 -5.61
N TRP A 137 1.88 4.57 -4.52
CA TRP A 137 1.32 5.91 -4.47
C TRP A 137 2.22 6.82 -3.65
N SER A 138 2.38 8.05 -4.08
CA SER A 138 2.98 9.12 -3.30
C SER A 138 1.88 10.12 -2.95
N ALA A 139 1.83 10.56 -1.71
CA ALA A 139 0.81 11.50 -1.27
C ALA A 139 0.88 12.81 -2.07
N ASP A 140 -0.25 13.28 -2.57
CA ASP A 140 -0.36 14.59 -3.22
C ASP A 140 -0.34 15.72 -2.19
N TYR A 141 -0.80 15.43 -0.97
CA TYR A 141 -0.84 16.32 0.19
C TYR A 141 -0.78 15.51 1.49
N ALA A 142 -0.36 16.16 2.58
CA ALA A 142 -0.14 15.51 3.87
C ALA A 142 -1.47 15.29 4.65
N ASP A 143 -2.30 14.38 4.16
CA ASP A 143 -3.59 14.00 4.76
C ASP A 143 -3.90 12.53 4.43
N PRO A 144 -4.49 11.73 5.36
CA PRO A 144 -4.82 10.32 5.13
C PRO A 144 -5.71 10.08 3.92
N SER A 145 -6.59 11.03 3.58
CA SER A 145 -7.46 10.93 2.39
C SER A 145 -6.68 10.80 1.08
N SER A 146 -5.42 11.27 1.02
CA SER A 146 -4.56 11.07 -0.16
C SER A 146 -4.31 9.59 -0.49
N PHE A 147 -4.50 8.68 0.47
CA PHE A 147 -4.44 7.24 0.27
C PHE A 147 -5.81 6.57 0.33
N LEU A 148 -6.66 6.95 1.29
CA LEU A 148 -7.96 6.32 1.48
C LEU A 148 -8.89 6.52 0.29
N ASP A 149 -8.94 7.74 -0.26
CA ASP A 149 -9.81 8.08 -1.40
C ASP A 149 -9.54 7.20 -2.63
N LEU A 150 -8.32 6.69 -2.80
CA LEU A 150 -7.96 5.83 -3.94
C LEU A 150 -8.79 4.55 -4.04
N PHE A 151 -9.31 4.07 -2.93
CA PHE A 151 -10.03 2.80 -2.83
C PHE A 151 -11.55 2.96 -2.73
N ALA A 152 -12.07 4.20 -2.78
CA ALA A 152 -13.50 4.40 -2.90
C ALA A 152 -14.03 3.72 -4.18
N SER A 153 -15.19 3.11 -4.11
CA SER A 153 -15.72 2.26 -5.19
C SER A 153 -15.92 2.99 -6.52
N ASP A 154 -16.12 4.31 -6.47
CA ASP A 154 -16.29 5.20 -7.63
C ASP A 154 -14.98 5.87 -8.09
N ASN A 155 -13.85 5.62 -7.39
CA ASN A 155 -12.57 6.22 -7.74
C ASN A 155 -11.86 5.46 -8.87
N SER A 156 -11.40 6.17 -9.89
CA SER A 156 -10.69 5.59 -11.05
C SER A 156 -9.35 4.94 -10.72
N TYR A 157 -8.75 5.28 -9.59
CA TYR A 157 -7.52 4.65 -9.08
C TYR A 157 -7.77 3.35 -8.31
N ASN A 158 -9.02 3.03 -8.00
CA ASN A 158 -9.43 1.75 -7.39
C ASN A 158 -9.33 0.60 -8.42
N ARG A 159 -8.13 0.29 -8.84
CA ARG A 159 -7.86 -0.71 -9.90
C ARG A 159 -8.20 -2.13 -9.47
N GLY A 160 -8.09 -2.42 -8.17
CA GLY A 160 -8.51 -3.68 -7.56
C GLY A 160 -10.01 -3.83 -7.41
N ARG A 161 -10.79 -2.78 -7.72
CA ARG A 161 -12.26 -2.75 -7.63
C ARG A 161 -12.77 -3.13 -6.24
N TYR A 162 -12.06 -2.71 -5.19
CA TYR A 162 -12.53 -2.83 -3.83
C TYR A 162 -13.91 -2.16 -3.72
N ASN A 163 -14.86 -2.81 -3.09
CA ASN A 163 -16.23 -2.33 -3.00
C ASN A 163 -16.81 -2.72 -1.63
N ASN A 164 -16.73 -1.78 -0.69
CA ASN A 164 -17.33 -1.90 0.63
C ASN A 164 -18.15 -0.64 0.93
N PRO A 165 -19.49 -0.73 1.04
CA PRO A 165 -20.36 0.44 1.27
C PRO A 165 -20.07 1.19 2.58
N GLU A 166 -19.57 0.51 3.62
CA GLU A 166 -19.20 1.18 4.88
C GLU A 166 -17.92 1.98 4.71
N PHE A 167 -16.92 1.45 4.00
CA PHE A 167 -15.72 2.19 3.63
C PHE A 167 -16.08 3.44 2.82
N ASP A 168 -16.87 3.29 1.76
CA ASP A 168 -17.29 4.41 0.92
C ASP A 168 -18.02 5.50 1.70
N LYS A 169 -18.90 5.09 2.64
CA LYS A 169 -19.64 6.00 3.51
C LYS A 169 -18.70 6.81 4.41
N LEU A 170 -17.69 6.16 5.00
CA LEU A 170 -16.71 6.80 5.88
C LEU A 170 -15.83 7.80 5.11
N VAL A 171 -15.28 7.43 3.98
CA VAL A 171 -14.48 8.31 3.11
C VAL A 171 -15.31 9.50 2.63
N LYS A 172 -16.56 9.27 2.25
CA LYS A 172 -17.49 10.33 1.84
C LYS A 172 -17.87 11.25 3.01
N ALA A 173 -18.08 10.72 4.22
CA ALA A 173 -18.37 11.54 5.39
C ALA A 173 -17.20 12.46 5.73
N ALA A 174 -15.97 11.93 5.74
CA ALA A 174 -14.75 12.68 5.97
C ALA A 174 -14.54 13.84 4.97
N SER A 175 -14.99 13.69 3.72
CA SER A 175 -14.86 14.71 2.66
C SER A 175 -16.08 15.63 2.52
N SER A 176 -17.18 15.38 3.23
CA SER A 176 -18.43 16.13 3.08
C SER A 176 -19.07 16.51 4.42
N ALA A 177 -19.85 15.62 5.03
CA ALA A 177 -20.65 15.93 6.22
C ALA A 177 -19.79 16.33 7.44
N ASP A 178 -18.65 15.66 7.61
CA ASP A 178 -17.76 15.88 8.74
C ASP A 178 -16.47 16.66 8.35
N ALA A 179 -16.37 17.15 7.12
CA ALA A 179 -15.21 17.89 6.58
C ALA A 179 -14.82 19.12 7.42
N THR A 180 -15.78 19.77 8.08
CA THR A 180 -15.56 20.95 8.95
C THR A 180 -15.44 20.61 10.44
N ASN A 181 -15.55 19.33 10.79
CA ASN A 181 -15.36 18.82 12.15
C ASN A 181 -14.09 17.96 12.21
N PRO A 182 -12.94 18.51 12.60
CA PRO A 182 -11.66 17.79 12.51
C PRO A 182 -11.63 16.46 13.26
N GLU A 183 -12.26 16.39 14.43
CA GLU A 183 -12.28 15.16 15.24
C GLU A 183 -13.09 14.04 14.57
N LYS A 184 -14.32 14.36 14.13
CA LYS A 184 -15.14 13.38 13.44
C LYS A 184 -14.54 12.93 12.13
N ARG A 185 -13.99 13.89 11.35
CA ARG A 185 -13.27 13.59 10.11
C ARG A 185 -12.13 12.63 10.35
N TRP A 186 -11.36 12.84 11.42
CA TRP A 186 -10.27 11.96 11.82
C TRP A 186 -10.76 10.56 12.17
N ASP A 187 -11.82 10.45 12.98
CA ASP A 187 -12.44 9.18 13.33
C ASP A 187 -12.98 8.42 12.11
N ASP A 188 -13.60 9.13 11.16
CA ASP A 188 -14.08 8.53 9.92
C ASP A 188 -12.91 7.92 9.12
N MET A 189 -11.80 8.64 8.98
CA MET A 189 -10.61 8.15 8.27
C MET A 189 -9.94 6.97 9.00
N LEU A 190 -9.86 7.00 10.34
CA LEU A 190 -9.36 5.86 11.14
C LEU A 190 -10.23 4.61 10.96
N ASN A 191 -11.54 4.79 10.93
CA ASN A 191 -12.47 3.67 10.73
C ASN A 191 -12.44 3.17 9.30
N ALA A 192 -12.25 4.05 8.28
CA ALA A 192 -12.03 3.64 6.90
C ALA A 192 -10.75 2.80 6.76
N GLU A 193 -9.64 3.22 7.36
CA GLU A 193 -8.39 2.46 7.41
C GLU A 193 -8.60 1.06 7.99
N LYS A 194 -9.27 0.98 9.15
CA LYS A 194 -9.58 -0.31 9.80
C LYS A 194 -10.47 -1.20 8.93
N THR A 195 -11.42 -0.61 8.21
CA THR A 195 -12.33 -1.35 7.35
C THR A 195 -11.60 -1.98 6.17
N ILE A 196 -10.86 -1.17 5.38
CA ILE A 196 -10.14 -1.70 4.21
C ILE A 196 -9.05 -2.69 4.60
N MET A 197 -8.36 -2.48 5.72
CA MET A 197 -7.35 -3.40 6.20
C MET A 197 -7.96 -4.66 6.81
N GLY A 198 -9.12 -4.57 7.44
CA GLY A 198 -9.88 -5.73 7.93
C GLY A 198 -10.35 -6.65 6.80
N ASP A 199 -10.80 -6.05 5.70
CA ASP A 199 -11.19 -6.76 4.48
C ASP A 199 -9.98 -7.21 3.64
N MET A 200 -8.78 -6.75 3.98
CA MET A 200 -7.56 -6.88 3.17
C MET A 200 -7.80 -6.46 1.71
N GLY A 201 -8.51 -5.36 1.51
CA GLY A 201 -8.81 -4.79 0.19
C GLY A 201 -7.56 -4.32 -0.56
N VAL A 202 -6.47 -4.17 0.14
CA VAL A 202 -5.12 -3.91 -0.34
C VAL A 202 -4.11 -4.61 0.57
N VAL A 203 -2.99 -5.07 0.00
CA VAL A 203 -1.88 -5.69 0.74
C VAL A 203 -0.69 -4.72 0.75
N PRO A 204 -0.53 -3.88 1.79
CA PRO A 204 0.63 -2.99 1.88
C PRO A 204 1.92 -3.79 2.02
N LEU A 205 2.95 -3.43 1.24
CA LEU A 205 4.22 -4.13 1.21
C LEU A 205 5.30 -3.38 1.99
N PHE A 206 5.47 -2.08 1.72
CA PHE A 206 6.44 -1.23 2.40
C PHE A 206 6.10 0.25 2.20
N GLN A 207 6.58 1.08 3.11
CA GLN A 207 6.64 2.52 2.96
C GLN A 207 8.00 2.87 2.37
N LYS A 208 7.99 3.39 1.13
CA LYS A 208 9.21 3.68 0.38
C LYS A 208 10.00 4.82 1.02
N SER A 209 11.31 4.64 1.09
CA SER A 209 12.27 5.70 1.39
C SER A 209 13.09 6.05 0.16
N GLU A 210 13.61 7.26 0.12
CA GLU A 210 14.51 7.74 -0.94
C GLU A 210 15.76 8.36 -0.34
N ALA A 211 16.94 7.87 -0.75
CA ALA A 211 18.20 8.47 -0.37
C ALA A 211 18.54 9.63 -1.29
N HIS A 212 18.93 10.76 -0.73
CA HIS A 212 19.32 11.95 -1.47
C HIS A 212 20.79 12.27 -1.26
N LEU A 213 21.50 12.51 -2.35
CA LEU A 213 22.84 13.09 -2.32
C LEU A 213 22.77 14.54 -2.82
N ARG A 214 23.14 15.48 -1.95
CA ARG A 214 23.22 16.90 -2.29
C ARG A 214 24.63 17.41 -1.99
N ALA A 215 25.29 17.98 -3.00
CA ALA A 215 26.59 18.60 -2.80
C ALA A 215 26.46 19.72 -1.76
N GLU A 216 27.46 19.83 -0.86
CA GLU A 216 27.41 20.79 0.27
C GLU A 216 27.22 22.24 -0.20
N LYS A 217 27.77 22.61 -1.35
CA LYS A 217 27.60 23.94 -1.95
C LYS A 217 26.22 24.24 -2.52
N VAL A 218 25.34 23.25 -2.68
CA VAL A 218 23.96 23.45 -3.15
C VAL A 218 23.11 23.81 -1.92
N LYS A 219 22.59 25.04 -1.91
CA LYS A 219 21.81 25.61 -0.80
C LYS A 219 20.35 25.85 -1.20
N ASP A 220 19.51 25.98 -0.20
CA ASP A 220 18.09 26.39 -0.27
C ASP A 220 17.22 25.58 -1.24
N VAL A 221 17.51 24.28 -1.38
CA VAL A 221 16.57 23.35 -1.98
C VAL A 221 15.53 22.95 -0.93
N ALA A 222 14.28 23.29 -1.14
CA ALA A 222 13.19 22.83 -0.30
C ALA A 222 12.84 21.37 -0.65
N VAL A 223 12.61 20.54 0.37
CA VAL A 223 12.18 19.15 0.23
C VAL A 223 10.84 18.99 0.91
N HIS A 224 9.87 18.43 0.21
CA HIS A 224 8.52 18.24 0.70
C HIS A 224 8.21 16.74 0.85
N PRO A 225 7.54 16.34 1.95
CA PRO A 225 7.14 14.93 2.16
C PRO A 225 5.94 14.51 1.31
N ALA A 226 5.22 15.47 0.71
CA ALA A 226 4.05 15.21 -0.13
C ALA A 226 4.03 16.20 -1.31
N GLY A 227 3.40 15.84 -2.39
CA GLY A 227 3.36 16.62 -3.63
C GLY A 227 4.69 16.58 -4.38
N ALA A 228 5.12 17.72 -4.92
CA ALA A 228 6.41 17.82 -5.58
C ALA A 228 7.54 17.71 -4.55
N THR A 229 8.36 16.67 -4.66
CA THR A 229 9.43 16.37 -3.69
C THR A 229 10.43 17.51 -3.53
N TYR A 230 10.75 18.23 -4.60
CA TYR A 230 11.77 19.29 -4.59
C TYR A 230 11.22 20.60 -5.13
N ASP A 231 11.55 21.70 -4.43
CA ASP A 231 11.38 23.05 -4.96
C ASP A 231 12.76 23.73 -5.04
N TYR A 232 13.12 24.15 -6.26
CA TYR A 232 14.41 24.78 -6.59
C TYR A 232 14.30 26.30 -6.74
N LYS A 233 13.15 26.90 -6.46
CA LYS A 233 12.91 28.34 -6.68
C LYS A 233 13.96 29.23 -6.03
N TRP A 234 14.44 28.84 -4.86
CA TRP A 234 15.41 29.60 -4.08
C TRP A 234 16.80 28.95 -4.05
N ALA A 235 16.97 27.83 -4.76
CA ALA A 235 18.22 27.11 -4.75
C ALA A 235 19.35 27.88 -5.41
N TYR A 236 20.54 27.87 -4.80
CA TYR A 236 21.74 28.48 -5.34
C TYR A 236 22.98 27.64 -5.02
N ILE A 237 24.10 27.95 -5.70
CA ILE A 237 25.40 27.36 -5.42
C ILE A 237 26.23 28.38 -4.64
N SER A 238 26.62 28.03 -3.40
CA SER A 238 27.58 28.85 -2.63
C SER A 238 28.99 28.69 -3.15
N GLU A 239 29.76 29.74 -3.09
CA GLU A 239 31.20 29.72 -3.39
C GLU A 239 31.99 28.83 -2.43
#